data_1503f1fa0d1acdac334e8383abf29137
#
_entry.id   1503f1fa0d1acdac334e8383abf29137
#
_cell.length_a   1.000
_cell.length_b   1.000
_cell.length_c   1.000
_cell.angle_alpha   90.00
_cell.angle_beta   90.00
_cell.angle_gamma   90.00
#
_symmetry.space_group_name_H-M   'P 1'
#
loop_
_entity.id
_entity.type
_entity.pdbx_description
1 polymer ?
#
loop_
_entity_poly.entity_id
_entity_poly.type
_entity_poly.pdbx_seq_one_letter_code
_entity_poly.pdbx_strand_id
1 'polypeptide(L)'
;MKNPNLYLLAIIILLASPFAVSAQQSTTAASSEVITLDEAIARALRDNREVMNARLGIGKAEDDVSAARTYRLPKFEFSALAGQQLISPDFTFTKGVLGNYPNVGPIPDRDIKMSTPSRPTAILFGQVTQPLSQLHRIRLNIKQAGLASDVAREQLRGQEQSVVNNVKRTYYAVVQTEGALQSVRQALAFYRELERVTGDYVTQQVALKADDLEVKTRLAKTETEELTVGNQLITLKEQLNQLMGRDIRTEFKVSAIPESTLFETDLVAARTRALDQRPEIREARLRVQQAEVEKRVKKSEYIPDVSMAFTYASPRNFDEFVPKNFAAAGVAVNWEVFDWGRKKHQLAEKQKTIDQANNSLRDVENNVMIEVGSRMRDLQQAAQTLRVAKLRQETARENMRVSLNKYKVVATLFSDVLQTQATLADADYEYQKALLGFWTAKAEYEKSIGLEK
;
A
#
# COMPACT_ATOMS: atom_id res chain seq x y z
N MET A 1 -64.46 -23.48 3.06
CA MET A 1 -63.92 -24.83 3.27
C MET A 1 -63.15 -25.22 2.04
N LYS A 2 -61.82 -25.07 2.02
CA LYS A 2 -60.85 -25.82 1.23
C LYS A 2 -59.48 -25.17 1.49
N ASN A 3 -58.65 -25.86 2.25
CA ASN A 3 -57.28 -25.50 2.53
C ASN A 3 -56.39 -25.67 1.29
N PRO A 4 -55.52 -24.73 0.97
CA PRO A 4 -54.47 -24.91 0.00
C PRO A 4 -53.07 -24.82 0.68
N ASN A 5 -52.74 -25.82 1.50
CA ASN A 5 -51.38 -25.95 2.06
C ASN A 5 -50.92 -27.40 1.98
N LEU A 6 -50.71 -27.89 0.74
CA LEU A 6 -50.16 -29.25 0.55
C LEU A 6 -49.41 -29.45 -0.75
N TYR A 7 -48.61 -28.46 -1.22
CA TYR A 7 -47.73 -28.64 -2.40
C TYR A 7 -46.38 -27.95 -2.21
N LEU A 8 -45.71 -28.21 -1.10
CA LEU A 8 -44.35 -27.67 -0.92
C LEU A 8 -43.42 -28.63 -0.15
N LEU A 9 -43.54 -29.95 -0.41
CA LEU A 9 -42.73 -30.96 0.28
C LEU A 9 -42.47 -32.21 -0.59
N ALA A 10 -42.12 -32.02 -1.85
CA ALA A 10 -41.78 -33.16 -2.72
C ALA A 10 -40.88 -32.79 -3.90
N ILE A 11 -39.72 -32.13 -3.70
CA ILE A 11 -38.62 -32.10 -4.67
C ILE A 11 -37.31 -31.83 -3.92
N ILE A 12 -36.84 -32.75 -3.10
CA ILE A 12 -35.43 -32.84 -2.66
C ILE A 12 -35.16 -34.32 -2.30
N ILE A 13 -35.11 -35.18 -3.28
CA ILE A 13 -34.39 -36.47 -3.21
C ILE A 13 -34.22 -36.92 -4.65
N LEU A 14 -33.14 -36.59 -5.29
CA LEU A 14 -32.42 -37.38 -6.34
C LEU A 14 -31.26 -36.54 -6.85
N LEU A 15 -30.05 -36.92 -6.46
CA LEU A 15 -28.81 -36.82 -7.20
C LEU A 15 -27.60 -36.80 -6.25
N ALA A 16 -27.47 -37.87 -5.44
CA ALA A 16 -26.20 -38.21 -4.84
C ALA A 16 -25.49 -39.20 -5.78
N SER A 17 -24.83 -38.70 -6.80
CA SER A 17 -23.83 -39.46 -7.55
C SER A 17 -22.46 -39.20 -6.91
N PRO A 18 -21.70 -40.22 -6.48
CA PRO A 18 -20.35 -40.04 -6.03
C PRO A 18 -19.48 -39.75 -7.26
N PHE A 19 -19.13 -38.50 -7.50
CA PHE A 19 -18.00 -38.17 -8.37
C PHE A 19 -16.74 -38.63 -7.66
N ALA A 20 -16.20 -39.79 -8.13
CA ALA A 20 -14.84 -40.18 -7.84
C ALA A 20 -13.92 -39.10 -8.48
N VAL A 21 -13.47 -38.14 -7.69
CA VAL A 21 -12.38 -37.25 -8.07
C VAL A 21 -11.11 -38.07 -8.05
N SER A 22 -10.72 -38.59 -9.22
CA SER A 22 -9.37 -39.06 -9.45
C SER A 22 -8.43 -37.87 -9.30
N ALA A 23 -7.83 -37.73 -8.13
CA ALA A 23 -6.69 -36.83 -7.93
C ALA A 23 -5.51 -37.41 -8.76
N GLN A 24 -5.43 -37.06 -10.03
CA GLN A 24 -4.21 -37.16 -10.82
C GLN A 24 -3.21 -36.17 -10.20
N GLN A 25 -2.40 -36.64 -9.26
CA GLN A 25 -1.16 -36.00 -8.90
C GLN A 25 -0.28 -36.02 -10.16
N SER A 26 -0.39 -34.94 -10.94
CA SER A 26 0.61 -34.59 -11.94
C SER A 26 1.89 -34.23 -11.19
N THR A 27 2.71 -35.19 -10.87
CA THR A 27 4.13 -34.98 -10.60
C THR A 27 4.80 -34.54 -11.90
N THR A 28 4.50 -33.32 -12.32
CA THR A 28 5.33 -32.60 -13.27
C THR A 28 6.66 -32.39 -12.55
N ALA A 29 7.70 -33.10 -12.99
CA ALA A 29 9.07 -32.76 -12.63
C ALA A 29 9.21 -31.27 -12.91
N ALA A 30 9.29 -30.46 -11.85
CA ALA A 30 9.41 -29.01 -11.94
C ALA A 30 10.76 -28.75 -12.60
N SER A 31 10.76 -28.49 -13.90
CA SER A 31 11.86 -27.78 -14.54
C SER A 31 12.01 -26.49 -13.74
N SER A 32 13.14 -26.32 -13.04
CA SER A 32 13.37 -25.15 -12.22
C SER A 32 13.21 -23.93 -13.12
N GLU A 33 12.12 -23.19 -12.91
CA GLU A 33 11.79 -21.97 -13.65
C GLU A 33 12.96 -20.99 -13.54
N VAL A 34 13.44 -20.46 -14.68
CA VAL A 34 14.47 -19.41 -14.68
C VAL A 34 13.75 -18.08 -14.77
N ILE A 35 13.95 -17.23 -13.78
CA ILE A 35 13.29 -15.92 -13.67
C ILE A 35 14.30 -14.84 -13.99
N THR A 36 13.95 -13.95 -14.92
CA THR A 36 14.69 -12.72 -15.20
C THR A 36 14.27 -11.61 -14.24
N LEU A 37 15.10 -10.55 -14.11
CA LEU A 37 14.76 -9.39 -13.29
C LEU A 37 13.45 -8.73 -13.74
N ASP A 38 13.27 -8.57 -15.06
CA ASP A 38 12.06 -7.92 -15.62
C ASP A 38 10.80 -8.75 -15.34
N GLU A 39 10.88 -10.07 -15.43
CA GLU A 39 9.77 -10.96 -15.06
C GLU A 39 9.45 -10.89 -13.56
N ALA A 40 10.47 -10.85 -12.69
CA ALA A 40 10.26 -10.70 -11.27
C ALA A 40 9.56 -9.37 -10.94
N ILE A 41 9.98 -8.26 -11.57
CA ILE A 41 9.33 -6.95 -11.44
C ILE A 41 7.88 -7.01 -11.95
N ALA A 42 7.65 -7.55 -13.15
CA ALA A 42 6.32 -7.62 -13.74
C ALA A 42 5.33 -8.43 -12.87
N ARG A 43 5.80 -9.57 -12.31
CA ARG A 43 5.00 -10.38 -11.38
C ARG A 43 4.71 -9.63 -10.08
N ALA A 44 5.72 -8.98 -9.49
CA ALA A 44 5.55 -8.22 -8.27
C ALA A 44 4.56 -7.07 -8.45
N LEU A 45 4.65 -6.30 -9.53
CA LEU A 45 3.69 -5.24 -9.82
C LEU A 45 2.26 -5.75 -10.03
N ARG A 46 2.08 -6.99 -10.50
CA ARG A 46 0.76 -7.59 -10.69
C ARG A 46 0.20 -8.20 -9.40
N ASP A 47 1.00 -8.99 -8.68
CA ASP A 47 0.54 -9.94 -7.67
C ASP A 47 0.99 -9.58 -6.24
N ASN A 48 1.83 -8.55 -6.04
CA ASN A 48 2.27 -8.11 -4.72
C ASN A 48 1.09 -7.53 -3.93
N ARG A 49 0.95 -7.98 -2.67
CA ARG A 49 -0.18 -7.60 -1.80
C ARG A 49 -0.21 -6.11 -1.45
N GLU A 50 0.96 -5.47 -1.31
CA GLU A 50 1.03 -4.04 -1.00
C GLU A 50 0.54 -3.20 -2.19
N VAL A 51 0.92 -3.57 -3.43
CA VAL A 51 0.42 -2.95 -4.66
C VAL A 51 -1.07 -3.19 -4.82
N MET A 52 -1.55 -4.41 -4.56
CA MET A 52 -2.98 -4.72 -4.59
C MET A 52 -3.78 -3.89 -3.58
N ASN A 53 -3.27 -3.75 -2.34
CA ASN A 53 -3.90 -2.91 -1.32
C ASN A 53 -3.94 -1.43 -1.72
N ALA A 54 -2.88 -0.92 -2.34
CA ALA A 54 -2.86 0.45 -2.85
C ALA A 54 -3.87 0.65 -4.00
N ARG A 55 -4.05 -0.33 -4.89
CA ARG A 55 -5.10 -0.32 -5.93
C ARG A 55 -6.51 -0.32 -5.33
N LEU A 56 -6.75 -1.13 -4.30
CA LEU A 56 -8.02 -1.10 -3.54
C LEU A 56 -8.25 0.27 -2.89
N GLY A 57 -7.17 0.93 -2.43
CA GLY A 57 -7.23 2.30 -1.93
C GLY A 57 -7.76 3.30 -2.96
N ILE A 58 -7.37 3.17 -4.23
CA ILE A 58 -7.93 3.98 -5.32
C ILE A 58 -9.42 3.68 -5.50
N GLY A 59 -9.82 2.41 -5.59
CA GLY A 59 -11.22 2.01 -5.70
C GLY A 59 -12.08 2.61 -4.58
N LYS A 60 -11.61 2.53 -3.33
CA LYS A 60 -12.27 3.16 -2.18
C LYS A 60 -12.43 4.68 -2.36
N ALA A 61 -11.39 5.38 -2.81
CA ALA A 61 -11.47 6.82 -3.04
C ALA A 61 -12.42 7.18 -4.20
N GLU A 62 -12.52 6.34 -5.22
CA GLU A 62 -13.47 6.51 -6.34
C GLU A 62 -14.93 6.27 -5.90
N ASP A 63 -15.16 5.32 -5.00
CA ASP A 63 -16.46 5.11 -4.36
C ASP A 63 -16.85 6.33 -3.49
N ASP A 64 -15.90 6.93 -2.76
CA ASP A 64 -16.12 8.16 -2.00
C ASP A 64 -16.51 9.33 -2.91
N VAL A 65 -15.87 9.46 -4.09
CA VAL A 65 -16.28 10.44 -5.12
C VAL A 65 -17.70 10.17 -5.61
N SER A 66 -18.04 8.91 -5.85
CA SER A 66 -19.36 8.49 -6.31
C SER A 66 -20.42 8.78 -5.25
N ALA A 67 -20.15 8.46 -3.99
CA ALA A 67 -20.98 8.80 -2.85
C ALA A 67 -21.15 10.33 -2.71
N ALA A 68 -20.07 11.11 -2.83
CA ALA A 68 -20.14 12.57 -2.78
C ALA A 68 -21.02 13.16 -3.90
N ARG A 69 -21.06 12.53 -5.07
CA ARG A 69 -21.92 12.95 -6.19
C ARG A 69 -23.41 12.78 -5.88
N THR A 70 -23.81 11.83 -5.05
CA THR A 70 -25.22 11.58 -4.71
C THR A 70 -25.81 12.73 -3.87
N TYR A 71 -24.99 13.49 -3.13
CA TYR A 71 -25.48 14.64 -2.36
C TYR A 71 -26.09 15.77 -3.22
N ARG A 72 -25.95 15.73 -4.55
CA ARG A 72 -26.63 16.64 -5.48
C ARG A 72 -28.07 16.24 -5.73
N LEU A 73 -28.45 15.01 -5.46
CA LEU A 73 -29.75 14.44 -5.73
C LEU A 73 -30.72 14.70 -4.56
N PRO A 74 -32.04 14.62 -4.78
CA PRO A 74 -33.00 14.68 -3.69
C PRO A 74 -32.76 13.58 -2.66
N LYS A 75 -32.80 13.95 -1.37
CA LYS A 75 -32.74 13.00 -0.26
C LYS A 75 -34.15 12.60 0.12
N PHE A 76 -34.41 11.29 0.15
CA PHE A 76 -35.66 10.71 0.59
C PHE A 76 -35.45 10.12 2.00
N GLU A 77 -36.24 10.58 2.94
CA GLU A 77 -36.23 10.10 4.32
C GLU A 77 -37.62 9.61 4.70
N PHE A 78 -37.69 8.48 5.32
CA PHE A 78 -38.91 7.92 5.89
C PHE A 78 -38.65 7.53 7.34
N SER A 79 -39.53 7.98 8.23
CA SER A 79 -39.49 7.59 9.63
C SER A 79 -40.88 7.20 10.14
N ALA A 80 -40.92 6.26 11.04
CA ALA A 80 -42.12 5.84 11.74
C ALA A 80 -41.84 5.92 13.24
N LEU A 81 -42.69 6.63 13.94
CA LEU A 81 -42.68 6.69 15.40
C LEU A 81 -43.99 6.05 15.92
N ALA A 82 -43.88 5.04 16.74
CA ALA A 82 -45.00 4.44 17.42
C ALA A 82 -44.75 4.42 18.93
N GLY A 83 -45.76 4.76 19.70
CA GLY A 83 -45.60 4.83 21.15
C GLY A 83 -46.94 4.93 21.88
N GLN A 84 -46.91 4.68 23.16
CA GLN A 84 -48.02 4.91 24.08
C GLN A 84 -47.85 6.31 24.67
N GLN A 85 -48.91 7.14 24.54
CA GLN A 85 -48.95 8.42 25.20
C GLN A 85 -49.13 8.22 26.71
N LEU A 86 -48.17 8.62 27.52
CA LEU A 86 -48.16 8.43 28.97
C LEU A 86 -48.95 9.53 29.72
N ILE A 87 -48.96 10.72 29.14
CA ILE A 87 -49.72 11.90 29.70
C ILE A 87 -50.62 12.39 28.58
N SER A 88 -51.91 12.41 28.87
CA SER A 88 -52.92 12.93 27.95
C SER A 88 -53.02 14.42 28.09
N PRO A 89 -52.72 15.25 27.06
CA PRO A 89 -52.94 16.67 27.13
C PRO A 89 -54.42 16.99 27.08
N ASP A 90 -54.88 17.79 28.04
CA ASP A 90 -56.20 18.39 28.05
C ASP A 90 -56.18 19.78 27.42
N PHE A 91 -57.06 20.00 26.47
CA PHE A 91 -57.22 21.30 25.83
C PHE A 91 -58.55 21.93 26.31
N THR A 92 -58.45 23.13 26.87
CA THR A 92 -59.64 23.89 27.25
C THR A 92 -59.81 25.07 26.30
N PHE A 93 -60.87 25.07 25.54
CA PHE A 93 -61.27 26.18 24.70
C PHE A 93 -62.27 26.98 25.42
N THR A 94 -61.90 28.21 25.85
CA THR A 94 -62.83 29.13 26.52
C THR A 94 -63.84 29.70 25.53
N LYS A 95 -65.03 30.04 26.00
CA LYS A 95 -66.08 30.65 25.20
C LYS A 95 -65.53 31.82 24.38
N GLY A 96 -65.77 31.80 23.07
CA GLY A 96 -65.39 32.88 22.16
C GLY A 96 -63.89 32.98 21.81
N VAL A 97 -63.05 31.96 22.20
CA VAL A 97 -61.60 31.98 21.92
C VAL A 97 -61.28 32.00 20.41
N LEU A 98 -62.18 31.50 19.56
CA LEU A 98 -62.00 31.56 18.10
C LEU A 98 -62.79 32.71 17.45
N GLY A 99 -63.28 33.64 18.24
CA GLY A 99 -63.99 34.83 17.76
C GLY A 99 -65.47 34.85 18.10
N ASN A 100 -66.10 36.06 17.96
CA ASN A 100 -67.53 36.25 18.12
C ASN A 100 -68.09 36.81 16.80
N TYR A 101 -69.00 36.08 16.21
CA TYR A 101 -69.50 36.35 14.86
C TYR A 101 -70.95 36.88 14.92
N PRO A 102 -71.34 37.93 14.17
CA PRO A 102 -72.65 38.62 14.32
C PRO A 102 -73.87 37.74 14.19
N ASN A 103 -73.83 36.66 13.42
CA ASN A 103 -74.96 35.77 13.17
C ASN A 103 -74.82 34.36 13.82
N VAL A 104 -73.71 34.10 14.49
CA VAL A 104 -73.39 32.78 15.04
C VAL A 104 -73.12 32.87 16.53
N GLY A 105 -72.71 34.05 17.01
CA GLY A 105 -72.24 34.24 18.38
C GLY A 105 -70.78 33.86 18.63
N PRO A 106 -70.40 33.71 19.89
CA PRO A 106 -69.05 33.28 20.25
C PRO A 106 -68.79 31.84 19.87
N ILE A 107 -67.59 31.56 19.31
CA ILE A 107 -67.14 30.19 18.99
C ILE A 107 -65.95 29.84 19.89
N PRO A 108 -66.03 28.80 20.69
CA PRO A 108 -67.22 28.00 21.04
C PRO A 108 -68.21 28.85 21.88
N ASP A 109 -69.50 28.47 21.92
CA ASP A 109 -70.55 29.13 22.63
C ASP A 109 -70.47 28.97 24.17
N ARG A 110 -69.66 28.02 24.62
CA ARG A 110 -69.33 27.67 26.02
C ARG A 110 -67.88 27.15 26.11
N ASP A 111 -67.38 27.06 27.34
CA ASP A 111 -66.08 26.41 27.57
C ASP A 111 -66.16 24.95 27.24
N ILE A 112 -65.26 24.48 26.34
CA ILE A 112 -65.15 23.09 25.94
C ILE A 112 -63.83 22.53 26.44
N LYS A 113 -63.89 21.48 27.26
CA LYS A 113 -62.70 20.71 27.66
C LYS A 113 -62.60 19.49 26.78
N MET A 114 -61.53 19.36 26.04
CA MET A 114 -61.21 18.23 25.21
C MET A 114 -60.06 17.43 25.85
N SER A 115 -60.35 16.23 26.27
CA SER A 115 -59.32 15.33 26.82
C SER A 115 -58.94 14.28 25.76
N THR A 116 -57.65 14.18 25.49
CA THR A 116 -57.18 13.16 24.58
C THR A 116 -56.96 11.85 25.33
N PRO A 117 -57.60 10.76 24.94
CA PRO A 117 -57.45 9.47 25.66
C PRO A 117 -56.01 8.88 25.44
N SER A 118 -55.45 8.33 26.53
CA SER A 118 -54.18 7.61 26.45
C SER A 118 -54.35 6.30 25.65
N ARG A 119 -53.83 6.29 24.44
CA ARG A 119 -53.87 5.14 23.52
C ARG A 119 -52.58 5.04 22.69
N PRO A 120 -52.26 3.82 22.17
CA PRO A 120 -51.12 3.68 21.26
C PRO A 120 -51.30 4.58 20.01
N THR A 121 -50.33 5.39 19.73
CA THR A 121 -50.31 6.27 18.56
C THR A 121 -49.14 5.96 17.65
N ALA A 122 -49.27 6.22 16.36
CA ALA A 122 -48.15 6.11 15.41
C ALA A 122 -48.19 7.31 14.47
N ILE A 123 -47.00 7.78 14.11
CA ILE A 123 -46.80 8.83 13.09
C ILE A 123 -45.89 8.26 12.03
N LEU A 124 -46.34 8.26 10.79
CA LEU A 124 -45.53 8.00 9.63
C LEU A 124 -45.12 9.34 9.04
N PHE A 125 -43.83 9.55 8.86
CA PHE A 125 -43.28 10.80 8.35
C PHE A 125 -42.37 10.52 7.14
N GLY A 126 -42.66 11.13 6.01
CA GLY A 126 -41.87 11.10 4.78
C GLY A 126 -41.40 12.49 4.44
N GLN A 127 -40.12 12.64 4.09
CA GLN A 127 -39.54 13.90 3.67
C GLN A 127 -38.68 13.70 2.44
N VAL A 128 -38.84 14.61 1.46
CA VAL A 128 -37.97 14.73 0.30
C VAL A 128 -37.30 16.10 0.36
N THR A 129 -35.97 16.14 0.33
CA THR A 129 -35.24 17.40 0.41
C THR A 129 -34.28 17.50 -0.77
N GLN A 130 -34.39 18.57 -1.56
CA GLN A 130 -33.48 18.90 -2.67
C GLN A 130 -32.65 20.14 -2.30
N PRO A 131 -31.31 20.02 -2.17
CA PRO A 131 -30.46 21.19 -1.97
C PRO A 131 -30.41 22.06 -3.22
N LEU A 132 -30.44 23.39 -3.04
CA LEU A 132 -30.37 24.38 -4.13
C LEU A 132 -29.07 25.20 -4.04
N SER A 133 -28.95 26.08 -3.05
CA SER A 133 -27.74 26.92 -2.88
C SER A 133 -26.52 26.09 -2.49
N GLN A 134 -26.71 25.01 -1.74
CA GLN A 134 -25.68 24.08 -1.30
C GLN A 134 -24.98 23.35 -2.46
N LEU A 135 -25.55 23.33 -3.66
CA LEU A 135 -24.95 22.69 -4.85
C LEU A 135 -23.54 23.22 -5.15
N HIS A 136 -23.26 24.48 -4.84
CA HIS A 136 -21.90 25.04 -4.96
C HIS A 136 -20.93 24.34 -3.97
N ARG A 137 -21.32 24.25 -2.69
CA ARG A 137 -20.52 23.59 -1.65
C ARG A 137 -20.36 22.09 -1.95
N ILE A 138 -21.41 21.43 -2.42
CA ILE A 138 -21.37 20.03 -2.82
C ILE A 138 -20.38 19.81 -3.98
N ARG A 139 -20.32 20.70 -4.97
CA ARG A 139 -19.32 20.63 -6.05
C ARG A 139 -17.89 20.74 -5.52
N LEU A 140 -17.64 21.60 -4.54
CA LEU A 140 -16.33 21.72 -3.90
C LEU A 140 -15.97 20.45 -3.12
N ASN A 141 -16.92 19.84 -2.41
CA ASN A 141 -16.72 18.59 -1.70
C ASN A 141 -16.44 17.42 -2.68
N ILE A 142 -17.13 17.36 -3.83
CA ILE A 142 -16.83 16.39 -4.88
C ILE A 142 -15.42 16.61 -5.45
N LYS A 143 -15.00 17.87 -5.63
CA LYS A 143 -13.64 18.20 -6.06
C LYS A 143 -12.62 17.75 -5.03
N GLN A 144 -12.89 17.94 -3.74
CA GLN A 144 -12.03 17.47 -2.66
C GLN A 144 -11.90 15.94 -2.63
N ALA A 145 -13.00 15.22 -2.78
CA ALA A 145 -12.98 13.75 -2.92
C ALA A 145 -12.20 13.32 -4.18
N GLY A 146 -12.34 14.04 -5.31
CA GLY A 146 -11.56 13.80 -6.52
C GLY A 146 -10.06 13.96 -6.30
N LEU A 147 -9.64 15.04 -5.60
CA LEU A 147 -8.24 15.24 -5.24
C LEU A 147 -7.72 14.15 -4.29
N ALA A 148 -8.57 13.61 -3.40
CA ALA A 148 -8.20 12.47 -2.56
C ALA A 148 -7.97 11.19 -3.40
N SER A 149 -8.77 10.97 -4.44
CA SER A 149 -8.54 9.88 -5.41
C SER A 149 -7.23 10.09 -6.18
N ASP A 150 -6.90 11.32 -6.59
CA ASP A 150 -5.63 11.62 -7.26
C ASP A 150 -4.42 11.41 -6.32
N VAL A 151 -4.55 11.75 -5.03
CA VAL A 151 -3.54 11.44 -4.00
C VAL A 151 -3.35 9.92 -3.90
N ALA A 152 -4.43 9.14 -3.84
CA ALA A 152 -4.35 7.67 -3.79
C ALA A 152 -3.64 7.07 -5.01
N ARG A 153 -3.79 7.68 -6.20
CA ARG A 153 -3.07 7.27 -7.42
C ARG A 153 -1.56 7.54 -7.31
N GLU A 154 -1.16 8.71 -6.80
CA GLU A 154 0.27 8.99 -6.59
C GLU A 154 0.86 8.10 -5.49
N GLN A 155 0.11 7.76 -4.45
CA GLN A 155 0.51 6.79 -3.44
C GLN A 155 0.70 5.39 -4.02
N LEU A 156 -0.17 4.94 -4.95
CA LEU A 156 0.05 3.68 -5.69
C LEU A 156 1.36 3.73 -6.47
N ARG A 157 1.65 4.81 -7.19
CA ARG A 157 2.91 4.97 -7.94
C ARG A 157 4.13 4.89 -7.01
N GLY A 158 4.08 5.57 -5.86
CA GLY A 158 5.13 5.49 -4.85
C GLY A 158 5.32 4.07 -4.30
N GLN A 159 4.22 3.33 -4.08
CA GLN A 159 4.27 1.94 -3.64
C GLN A 159 4.83 1.01 -4.73
N GLU A 160 4.44 1.19 -6.00
CA GLU A 160 4.98 0.45 -7.14
C GLU A 160 6.50 0.66 -7.26
N GLN A 161 6.99 1.91 -7.19
CA GLN A 161 8.42 2.22 -7.18
C GLN A 161 9.15 1.57 -5.99
N SER A 162 8.55 1.55 -4.81
CA SER A 162 9.11 0.91 -3.64
C SER A 162 9.23 -0.60 -3.81
N VAL A 163 8.18 -1.25 -4.32
CA VAL A 163 8.18 -2.70 -4.59
C VAL A 163 9.20 -3.05 -5.68
N VAL A 164 9.29 -2.29 -6.76
CA VAL A 164 10.30 -2.47 -7.82
C VAL A 164 11.71 -2.41 -7.24
N ASN A 165 11.99 -1.40 -6.40
CA ASN A 165 13.31 -1.27 -5.76
C ASN A 165 13.61 -2.46 -4.83
N ASN A 166 12.64 -2.91 -4.04
CA ASN A 166 12.80 -4.07 -3.16
C ASN A 166 13.04 -5.36 -3.95
N VAL A 167 12.33 -5.56 -5.07
CA VAL A 167 12.56 -6.70 -5.98
C VAL A 167 13.96 -6.64 -6.57
N LYS A 168 14.40 -5.49 -7.09
CA LYS A 168 15.77 -5.32 -7.63
C LYS A 168 16.81 -5.68 -6.57
N ARG A 169 16.71 -5.12 -5.37
CA ARG A 169 17.66 -5.38 -4.28
C ARG A 169 17.70 -6.86 -3.88
N THR A 170 16.54 -7.49 -3.70
CA THR A 170 16.48 -8.91 -3.32
C THR A 170 16.95 -9.81 -4.44
N TYR A 171 16.61 -9.50 -5.69
CA TYR A 171 17.10 -10.25 -6.86
C TYR A 171 18.62 -10.18 -6.97
N TYR A 172 19.21 -8.99 -6.82
CA TYR A 172 20.67 -8.82 -6.83
C TYR A 172 21.33 -9.57 -5.67
N ALA A 173 20.71 -9.57 -4.50
CA ALA A 173 21.21 -10.34 -3.36
C ALA A 173 21.16 -11.84 -3.63
N VAL A 174 20.13 -12.37 -4.30
CA VAL A 174 20.06 -13.78 -4.71
C VAL A 174 21.19 -14.10 -5.68
N VAL A 175 21.38 -13.31 -6.74
CA VAL A 175 22.45 -13.52 -7.74
C VAL A 175 23.83 -13.49 -7.09
N GLN A 176 24.09 -12.52 -6.21
CA GLN A 176 25.34 -12.41 -5.48
C GLN A 176 25.57 -13.61 -4.57
N THR A 177 24.56 -14.04 -3.82
CA THR A 177 24.66 -15.18 -2.89
C THR A 177 24.84 -16.52 -3.64
N GLU A 178 24.22 -16.68 -4.83
CA GLU A 178 24.51 -17.83 -5.70
C GLU A 178 25.98 -17.84 -6.17
N GLY A 179 26.53 -16.67 -6.54
CA GLY A 179 27.95 -16.52 -6.87
C GLY A 179 28.87 -16.83 -5.68
N ALA A 180 28.53 -16.35 -4.49
CA ALA A 180 29.27 -16.62 -3.27
C ALA A 180 29.26 -18.13 -2.94
N LEU A 181 28.08 -18.79 -3.04
CA LEU A 181 27.95 -20.23 -2.82
C LEU A 181 28.82 -21.02 -3.80
N GLN A 182 28.88 -20.60 -5.06
CA GLN A 182 29.75 -21.23 -6.05
C GLN A 182 31.24 -21.07 -5.68
N SER A 183 31.67 -19.91 -5.21
CA SER A 183 33.06 -19.68 -4.75
C SER A 183 33.40 -20.55 -3.54
N VAL A 184 32.49 -20.67 -2.56
CA VAL A 184 32.68 -21.54 -1.39
C VAL A 184 32.79 -23.00 -1.80
N ARG A 185 31.98 -23.49 -2.77
CA ARG A 185 32.06 -24.84 -3.29
C ARG A 185 33.38 -25.12 -4.06
N GLN A 186 33.91 -24.13 -4.75
CA GLN A 186 35.22 -24.20 -5.36
C GLN A 186 36.33 -24.32 -4.30
N ALA A 187 36.27 -23.52 -3.24
CA ALA A 187 37.19 -23.62 -2.11
C ALA A 187 37.10 -24.99 -1.40
N LEU A 188 35.88 -25.52 -1.24
CA LEU A 188 35.65 -26.82 -0.68
C LEU A 188 36.31 -27.94 -1.52
N ALA A 189 36.13 -27.91 -2.83
CA ALA A 189 36.79 -28.85 -3.73
C ALA A 189 38.31 -28.73 -3.66
N PHE A 190 38.87 -27.55 -3.56
CA PHE A 190 40.28 -27.31 -3.35
C PHE A 190 40.79 -27.89 -2.02
N TYR A 191 40.13 -27.66 -0.90
CA TYR A 191 40.56 -28.17 0.39
C TYR A 191 40.44 -29.70 0.49
N ARG A 192 39.45 -30.34 -0.17
CA ARG A 192 39.33 -31.80 -0.26
C ARG A 192 40.51 -32.42 -1.02
N GLU A 193 40.90 -31.82 -2.14
CA GLU A 193 42.08 -32.29 -2.88
C GLU A 193 43.37 -32.02 -2.09
N LEU A 194 43.47 -30.89 -1.40
CA LEU A 194 44.61 -30.57 -0.58
C LEU A 194 44.74 -31.51 0.63
N GLU A 195 43.64 -31.93 1.27
CA GLU A 195 43.61 -32.97 2.33
C GLU A 195 44.16 -34.27 1.81
N ARG A 196 43.72 -34.72 0.61
CA ARG A 196 44.21 -35.93 0.00
C ARG A 196 45.73 -35.87 -0.23
N VAL A 197 46.24 -34.84 -0.86
CA VAL A 197 47.66 -34.67 -1.17
C VAL A 197 48.50 -34.57 0.10
N THR A 198 48.07 -33.80 1.11
CA THR A 198 48.76 -33.64 2.39
C THR A 198 48.79 -34.97 3.18
N GLY A 199 47.67 -35.71 3.16
CA GLY A 199 47.59 -37.05 3.77
C GLY A 199 48.59 -38.06 3.15
N ASP A 200 48.74 -38.05 1.82
CA ASP A 200 49.73 -38.84 1.11
C ASP A 200 51.17 -38.45 1.52
N TYR A 201 51.47 -37.15 1.63
CA TYR A 201 52.78 -36.63 2.03
C TYR A 201 53.12 -36.97 3.49
N VAL A 202 52.15 -36.90 4.42
CA VAL A 202 52.33 -37.30 5.81
C VAL A 202 52.67 -38.81 5.91
N THR A 203 51.99 -39.64 5.13
CA THR A 203 52.28 -41.08 5.05
C THR A 203 53.67 -41.37 4.55
N GLN A 204 54.17 -40.55 3.59
CA GLN A 204 55.51 -40.61 3.05
C GLN A 204 56.57 -39.92 3.92
N GLN A 205 56.18 -39.36 5.09
CA GLN A 205 57.04 -38.58 6.01
C GLN A 205 57.66 -37.30 5.38
N VAL A 206 57.03 -36.76 4.33
CA VAL A 206 57.47 -35.52 3.63
C VAL A 206 56.80 -34.28 4.23
N ALA A 207 55.61 -34.44 4.87
CA ALA A 207 54.87 -33.36 5.55
C ALA A 207 54.62 -33.69 7.02
N LEU A 208 54.34 -32.66 7.82
CA LEU A 208 54.02 -32.79 9.24
C LEU A 208 52.54 -33.17 9.44
N LYS A 209 52.26 -33.96 10.47
CA LYS A 209 50.88 -34.24 10.88
C LYS A 209 50.09 -32.96 11.22
N ALA A 210 50.79 -31.92 11.69
CA ALA A 210 50.18 -30.61 11.93
C ALA A 210 49.60 -30.01 10.65
N ASP A 211 50.23 -30.17 9.50
CA ASP A 211 49.76 -29.67 8.21
C ASP A 211 48.43 -30.35 7.79
N ASP A 212 48.34 -31.69 7.97
CA ASP A 212 47.10 -32.44 7.73
C ASP A 212 45.94 -31.99 8.63
N LEU A 213 46.21 -31.76 9.91
CA LEU A 213 45.21 -31.24 10.88
C LEU A 213 44.76 -29.82 10.51
N GLU A 214 45.65 -28.96 10.04
CA GLU A 214 45.32 -27.60 9.60
C GLU A 214 44.39 -27.66 8.38
N VAL A 215 44.69 -28.51 7.40
CA VAL A 215 43.81 -28.69 6.21
C VAL A 215 42.44 -29.18 6.60
N LYS A 216 42.34 -30.19 7.49
CA LYS A 216 41.07 -30.71 8.00
C LYS A 216 40.27 -29.63 8.73
N THR A 217 40.92 -28.81 9.51
CA THR A 217 40.27 -27.66 10.19
C THR A 217 39.70 -26.65 9.17
N ARG A 218 40.46 -26.33 8.12
CA ARG A 218 40.03 -25.47 7.04
C ARG A 218 38.85 -26.05 6.24
N LEU A 219 38.91 -27.35 5.93
CA LEU A 219 37.84 -28.07 5.28
C LEU A 219 36.55 -27.98 6.10
N ALA A 220 36.57 -28.36 7.36
CA ALA A 220 35.39 -28.28 8.26
C ALA A 220 34.81 -26.86 8.39
N LYS A 221 35.68 -25.85 8.43
CA LYS A 221 35.24 -24.43 8.43
C LYS A 221 34.52 -24.08 7.12
N THR A 222 35.07 -24.50 5.97
CA THR A 222 34.47 -24.20 4.65
C THR A 222 33.15 -24.97 4.46
N GLU A 223 33.01 -26.18 5.00
CA GLU A 223 31.73 -26.93 5.01
C GLU A 223 30.65 -26.16 5.83
N THR A 224 31.03 -25.61 6.98
CA THR A 224 30.11 -24.77 7.78
C THR A 224 29.71 -23.49 7.02
N GLU A 225 30.65 -22.89 6.28
CA GLU A 225 30.39 -21.70 5.45
C GLU A 225 29.44 -22.04 4.29
N GLU A 226 29.60 -23.20 3.63
CA GLU A 226 28.66 -23.65 2.60
C GLU A 226 27.22 -23.74 3.12
N LEU A 227 27.01 -24.33 4.31
CA LEU A 227 25.70 -24.39 4.95
C LEU A 227 25.14 -23.00 5.26
N THR A 228 25.97 -22.10 5.77
CA THR A 228 25.57 -20.74 6.11
C THR A 228 25.10 -19.96 4.90
N VAL A 229 25.91 -19.95 3.84
CA VAL A 229 25.57 -19.26 2.56
C VAL A 229 24.37 -19.93 1.88
N GLY A 230 24.29 -21.27 1.94
CA GLY A 230 23.14 -22.02 1.44
C GLY A 230 21.82 -21.63 2.11
N ASN A 231 21.80 -21.54 3.45
CA ASN A 231 20.63 -21.12 4.21
C ASN A 231 20.24 -19.66 3.90
N GLN A 232 21.23 -18.78 3.75
CA GLN A 232 20.98 -17.40 3.34
C GLN A 232 20.33 -17.32 1.96
N LEU A 233 20.79 -18.12 1.01
CA LEU A 233 20.22 -18.20 -0.34
C LEU A 233 18.75 -18.64 -0.31
N ILE A 234 18.41 -19.65 0.50
CA ILE A 234 17.03 -20.10 0.67
C ILE A 234 16.15 -18.96 1.17
N THR A 235 16.58 -18.29 2.25
CA THR A 235 15.85 -17.15 2.82
C THR A 235 15.63 -16.01 1.81
N LEU A 236 16.64 -15.67 1.02
CA LEU A 236 16.51 -14.64 -0.02
C LEU A 236 15.54 -15.06 -1.14
N LYS A 237 15.53 -16.33 -1.51
CA LYS A 237 14.57 -16.87 -2.50
C LYS A 237 13.13 -16.83 -1.96
N GLU A 238 12.93 -17.16 -0.69
CA GLU A 238 11.62 -17.03 -0.02
C GLU A 238 11.14 -15.58 0.00
N GLN A 239 12.03 -14.63 0.33
CA GLN A 239 11.72 -13.19 0.30
C GLN A 239 11.36 -12.70 -1.10
N LEU A 240 12.07 -13.16 -2.13
CA LEU A 240 11.76 -12.81 -3.52
C LEU A 240 10.40 -13.38 -3.95
N ASN A 241 10.08 -14.62 -3.56
CA ASN A 241 8.75 -15.21 -3.77
C ASN A 241 7.65 -14.39 -3.10
N GLN A 242 7.86 -13.94 -1.85
CA GLN A 242 6.93 -13.08 -1.14
C GLN A 242 6.70 -11.76 -1.87
N LEU A 243 7.77 -11.12 -2.36
CA LEU A 243 7.67 -9.88 -3.15
C LEU A 243 6.90 -10.08 -4.46
N MET A 244 7.08 -11.23 -5.11
CA MET A 244 6.33 -11.61 -6.32
C MET A 244 4.90 -12.09 -6.04
N GLY A 245 4.46 -12.13 -4.77
CA GLY A 245 3.09 -12.50 -4.40
C GLY A 245 2.75 -13.99 -4.57
N ARG A 246 3.74 -14.88 -4.67
CA ARG A 246 3.53 -16.34 -4.85
C ARG A 246 3.88 -17.15 -3.60
N ASP A 247 3.68 -18.47 -3.64
CA ASP A 247 4.07 -19.36 -2.54
C ASP A 247 5.58 -19.25 -2.30
N ILE A 248 5.97 -18.97 -1.04
CA ILE A 248 7.34 -18.75 -0.62
C ILE A 248 8.25 -19.96 -0.89
N ARG A 249 7.69 -21.17 -0.94
CA ARG A 249 8.41 -22.43 -1.15
C ARG A 249 8.67 -22.77 -2.61
N THR A 250 8.20 -21.94 -3.55
CA THR A 250 8.38 -22.20 -4.99
C THR A 250 9.85 -22.15 -5.36
N GLU A 251 10.40 -23.23 -5.89
CA GLU A 251 11.77 -23.27 -6.36
C GLU A 251 11.92 -22.56 -7.71
N PHE A 252 13.02 -21.83 -7.86
CA PHE A 252 13.39 -21.15 -9.09
C PHE A 252 14.90 -20.90 -9.16
N LYS A 253 15.37 -20.58 -10.35
CA LYS A 253 16.71 -20.06 -10.60
C LYS A 253 16.62 -18.61 -11.09
N VAL A 254 17.66 -17.83 -10.83
CA VAL A 254 17.76 -16.48 -11.36
C VAL A 254 18.68 -16.42 -12.58
N SER A 255 18.38 -15.53 -13.50
CA SER A 255 19.26 -15.27 -14.63
C SER A 255 20.40 -14.34 -14.22
N ALA A 256 21.58 -14.53 -14.79
CA ALA A 256 22.72 -13.63 -14.58
C ALA A 256 22.39 -12.21 -15.07
N ILE A 257 22.94 -11.22 -14.39
CA ILE A 257 22.74 -9.80 -14.74
C ILE A 257 23.94 -9.36 -15.59
N PRO A 258 23.71 -8.67 -16.73
CA PRO A 258 24.79 -8.11 -17.53
C PRO A 258 25.61 -7.10 -16.73
N GLU A 259 26.94 -7.16 -16.82
CA GLU A 259 27.81 -6.16 -16.26
C GLU A 259 27.67 -4.85 -17.08
N SER A 260 26.84 -3.91 -16.62
CA SER A 260 26.74 -2.57 -17.19
C SER A 260 27.00 -1.53 -16.12
N THR A 261 28.05 -0.76 -16.29
CA THR A 261 28.45 0.31 -15.37
C THR A 261 28.05 1.71 -15.86
N LEU A 262 27.31 1.79 -16.97
CA LEU A 262 26.84 3.06 -17.51
C LEU A 262 25.68 3.60 -16.69
N PHE A 263 25.81 4.86 -16.26
CA PHE A 263 24.76 5.60 -15.58
C PHE A 263 24.88 7.10 -15.88
N GLU A 264 23.77 7.82 -15.72
CA GLU A 264 23.73 9.27 -15.91
C GLU A 264 24.55 9.98 -14.83
N THR A 265 25.41 10.90 -15.23
CA THR A 265 26.31 11.64 -14.32
C THR A 265 25.90 13.11 -14.13
N ASP A 266 24.92 13.61 -14.89
CA ASP A 266 24.45 14.99 -14.78
C ASP A 266 23.46 15.15 -13.61
N LEU A 267 23.98 15.73 -12.52
CA LEU A 267 23.20 15.98 -11.30
C LEU A 267 22.05 16.98 -11.52
N VAL A 268 22.23 17.96 -12.43
CA VAL A 268 21.21 18.99 -12.67
C VAL A 268 20.02 18.36 -13.40
N ALA A 269 20.30 17.59 -14.45
CA ALA A 269 19.26 16.85 -15.19
C ALA A 269 18.55 15.84 -14.29
N ALA A 270 19.27 15.10 -13.44
CA ALA A 270 18.71 14.15 -12.49
C ALA A 270 17.76 14.81 -11.48
N ARG A 271 18.14 15.94 -10.89
CA ARG A 271 17.29 16.71 -9.96
C ARG A 271 16.02 17.24 -10.64
N THR A 272 16.16 17.81 -11.84
CA THR A 272 15.02 18.33 -12.61
C THR A 272 14.02 17.22 -12.91
N ARG A 273 14.50 16.04 -13.33
CA ARG A 273 13.66 14.86 -13.57
C ARG A 273 12.94 14.41 -12.30
N ALA A 274 13.64 14.33 -11.17
CA ALA A 274 13.07 13.95 -9.89
C ALA A 274 11.95 14.91 -9.45
N LEU A 275 12.15 16.24 -9.58
CA LEU A 275 11.14 17.26 -9.23
C LEU A 275 9.87 17.16 -10.10
N ASP A 276 9.97 16.61 -11.31
CA ASP A 276 8.82 16.42 -12.19
C ASP A 276 8.15 15.06 -12.02
N GLN A 277 8.92 13.99 -11.82
CA GLN A 277 8.42 12.61 -11.93
C GLN A 277 8.08 11.96 -10.59
N ARG A 278 8.68 12.41 -9.47
CA ARG A 278 8.49 11.74 -8.17
C ARG A 278 7.05 11.86 -7.65
N PRO A 279 6.44 10.72 -7.26
CA PRO A 279 5.06 10.68 -6.76
C PRO A 279 4.89 11.50 -5.48
N GLU A 280 5.88 11.56 -4.60
CA GLU A 280 5.81 12.30 -3.33
C GLU A 280 5.65 13.82 -3.54
N ILE A 281 6.29 14.36 -4.59
CA ILE A 281 6.15 15.78 -4.93
C ILE A 281 4.77 16.06 -5.52
N ARG A 282 4.28 15.17 -6.39
CA ARG A 282 2.92 15.28 -6.95
C ARG A 282 1.86 15.15 -5.86
N GLU A 283 2.03 14.21 -4.93
CA GLU A 283 1.18 14.07 -3.76
C GLU A 283 1.17 15.35 -2.92
N ALA A 284 2.34 15.94 -2.62
CA ALA A 284 2.43 17.16 -1.85
C ALA A 284 1.74 18.35 -2.56
N ARG A 285 1.87 18.47 -3.88
CA ARG A 285 1.14 19.48 -4.69
C ARG A 285 -0.37 19.27 -4.63
N LEU A 286 -0.85 18.04 -4.69
CA LEU A 286 -2.27 17.71 -4.55
C LEU A 286 -2.79 18.06 -3.16
N ARG A 287 -2.00 17.86 -2.11
CA ARG A 287 -2.35 18.25 -0.73
C ARG A 287 -2.48 19.78 -0.57
N VAL A 288 -1.64 20.56 -1.25
CA VAL A 288 -1.84 22.04 -1.31
C VAL A 288 -3.19 22.37 -1.96
N GLN A 289 -3.51 21.73 -3.08
CA GLN A 289 -4.80 21.93 -3.75
C GLN A 289 -5.99 21.50 -2.87
N GLN A 290 -5.88 20.42 -2.10
CA GLN A 290 -6.90 20.02 -1.14
C GLN A 290 -7.13 21.10 -0.08
N ALA A 291 -6.06 21.65 0.52
CA ALA A 291 -6.15 22.72 1.49
C ALA A 291 -6.80 24.00 0.91
N GLU A 292 -6.51 24.36 -0.35
CA GLU A 292 -7.16 25.45 -1.05
C GLU A 292 -8.67 25.20 -1.25
N VAL A 293 -9.05 23.97 -1.63
CA VAL A 293 -10.46 23.61 -1.81
C VAL A 293 -11.18 23.64 -0.48
N GLU A 294 -10.56 23.14 0.62
CA GLU A 294 -11.14 23.22 1.97
C GLU A 294 -11.43 24.67 2.39
N LYS A 295 -10.51 25.59 2.11
CA LYS A 295 -10.76 27.02 2.36
C LYS A 295 -11.96 27.53 1.56
N ARG A 296 -12.10 27.10 0.28
CA ARG A 296 -13.26 27.48 -0.54
C ARG A 296 -14.56 26.87 -0.02
N VAL A 297 -14.54 25.62 0.45
CA VAL A 297 -15.68 24.98 1.14
C VAL A 297 -16.06 25.81 2.37
N LYS A 298 -15.09 26.19 3.20
CA LYS A 298 -15.35 27.01 4.39
C LYS A 298 -15.90 28.39 4.04
N LYS A 299 -15.37 29.01 2.98
CA LYS A 299 -15.91 30.29 2.48
C LYS A 299 -17.36 30.17 2.00
N SER A 300 -17.77 29.05 1.45
CA SER A 300 -19.14 28.81 0.97
C SER A 300 -20.19 28.78 2.10
N GLU A 301 -19.79 28.60 3.37
CA GLU A 301 -20.68 28.61 4.52
C GLU A 301 -21.25 30.01 4.85
N TYR A 302 -20.74 31.08 4.21
CA TYR A 302 -21.36 32.41 4.27
C TYR A 302 -22.65 32.52 3.44
N ILE A 303 -22.84 31.56 2.49
CA ILE A 303 -24.05 31.54 1.65
C ILE A 303 -25.16 30.84 2.44
N PRO A 304 -26.38 31.40 2.52
CA PRO A 304 -27.53 30.74 3.15
C PRO A 304 -27.81 29.37 2.50
N ASP A 305 -28.14 28.37 3.32
CA ASP A 305 -28.57 27.06 2.85
C ASP A 305 -30.06 27.12 2.43
N VAL A 306 -30.33 27.03 1.15
CA VAL A 306 -31.68 27.02 0.55
C VAL A 306 -31.94 25.63 0.00
N SER A 307 -33.08 25.05 0.40
CA SER A 307 -33.52 23.74 -0.12
C SER A 307 -35.01 23.74 -0.43
N MET A 308 -35.43 22.97 -1.41
CA MET A 308 -36.84 22.59 -1.56
C MET A 308 -37.12 21.38 -0.67
N ALA A 309 -38.23 21.44 0.03
CA ALA A 309 -38.67 20.34 0.89
C ALA A 309 -40.12 19.97 0.57
N PHE A 310 -40.37 18.68 0.47
CA PHE A 310 -41.72 18.09 0.47
C PHE A 310 -41.81 17.21 1.71
N THR A 311 -42.86 17.41 2.49
CA THR A 311 -43.08 16.68 3.74
C THR A 311 -44.46 16.05 3.68
N TYR A 312 -44.52 14.79 4.07
CA TYR A 312 -45.78 14.06 4.27
C TYR A 312 -45.81 13.46 5.69
N ALA A 313 -46.88 13.72 6.41
CA ALA A 313 -47.09 13.16 7.74
C ALA A 313 -48.46 12.45 7.80
N SER A 314 -48.50 11.26 8.39
CA SER A 314 -49.71 10.49 8.55
C SER A 314 -49.81 9.97 10.00
N PRO A 315 -50.43 10.79 10.88
CA PRO A 315 -50.73 10.36 12.24
C PRO A 315 -51.79 9.25 12.22
N ARG A 316 -51.61 8.27 13.04
CA ARG A 316 -52.53 7.13 13.20
C ARG A 316 -52.94 7.01 14.65
N ASN A 317 -54.23 6.73 14.85
CA ASN A 317 -54.86 6.54 16.19
C ASN A 317 -54.82 7.80 17.07
N PHE A 318 -54.81 8.99 16.43
CA PHE A 318 -55.04 10.29 17.05
C PHE A 318 -56.51 10.64 17.05
N ASP A 319 -56.90 11.73 17.75
CA ASP A 319 -58.26 12.20 17.76
C ASP A 319 -58.73 12.70 16.40
N GLU A 320 -60.07 12.71 16.17
CA GLU A 320 -60.67 13.01 14.85
C GLU A 320 -60.36 14.39 14.33
N PHE A 321 -60.03 15.35 15.20
CA PHE A 321 -59.67 16.72 14.77
C PHE A 321 -58.24 16.81 14.18
N VAL A 322 -57.36 15.79 14.39
CA VAL A 322 -56.03 15.74 13.80
C VAL A 322 -56.17 15.22 12.37
N PRO A 323 -55.73 15.95 11.36
CA PRO A 323 -55.76 15.47 9.96
C PRO A 323 -55.05 14.13 9.82
N LYS A 324 -55.77 13.15 9.24
CA LYS A 324 -55.20 11.80 9.03
C LYS A 324 -54.01 11.78 8.07
N ASN A 325 -53.91 12.78 7.22
CA ASN A 325 -52.82 12.95 6.28
C ASN A 325 -52.53 14.47 6.13
N PHE A 326 -51.25 14.81 6.14
CA PHE A 326 -50.79 16.17 5.89
C PHE A 326 -49.65 16.10 4.88
N ALA A 327 -49.74 16.95 3.86
CA ALA A 327 -48.67 17.11 2.86
C ALA A 327 -48.39 18.58 2.68
N ALA A 328 -47.12 18.94 2.66
CA ALA A 328 -46.67 20.32 2.42
C ALA A 328 -45.46 20.33 1.50
N ALA A 329 -45.40 21.26 0.60
CA ALA A 329 -44.24 21.58 -0.21
C ALA A 329 -43.83 23.02 0.01
N GLY A 330 -42.53 23.28 0.11
CA GLY A 330 -42.03 24.61 0.38
C GLY A 330 -40.53 24.77 0.16
N VAL A 331 -40.05 25.95 0.44
CA VAL A 331 -38.61 26.29 0.44
C VAL A 331 -38.18 26.51 1.88
N ALA A 332 -37.16 25.82 2.30
CA ALA A 332 -36.52 25.99 3.59
C ALA A 332 -35.22 26.79 3.42
N VAL A 333 -35.07 27.85 4.23
CA VAL A 333 -33.87 28.69 4.26
C VAL A 333 -33.26 28.58 5.65
N ASN A 334 -32.02 28.17 5.74
CA ASN A 334 -31.25 28.12 6.98
C ASN A 334 -30.03 29.03 6.82
N TRP A 335 -29.96 30.10 7.64
CA TRP A 335 -28.91 31.10 7.57
C TRP A 335 -28.47 31.52 8.96
N GLU A 336 -27.22 31.25 9.27
CA GLU A 336 -26.59 31.78 10.49
C GLU A 336 -26.06 33.19 10.19
N VAL A 337 -26.88 34.19 10.52
CA VAL A 337 -26.62 35.62 10.21
C VAL A 337 -25.46 36.15 11.04
N PHE A 338 -25.33 35.69 12.28
CA PHE A 338 -24.32 36.17 13.21
C PHE A 338 -23.72 35.03 14.02
N ASP A 339 -22.39 34.93 14.02
CA ASP A 339 -21.63 33.80 14.63
C ASP A 339 -20.46 34.29 15.52
N TRP A 340 -20.47 35.55 15.98
CA TRP A 340 -19.42 36.11 16.83
C TRP A 340 -18.01 36.05 16.21
N GLY A 341 -17.93 36.00 14.88
CA GLY A 341 -16.66 35.92 14.13
C GLY A 341 -16.08 34.54 13.99
N ARG A 342 -16.80 33.47 14.38
CA ARG A 342 -16.37 32.10 14.29
C ARG A 342 -15.93 31.71 12.85
N LYS A 343 -16.74 31.99 11.83
CA LYS A 343 -16.42 31.73 10.42
C LYS A 343 -15.16 32.47 9.96
N LYS A 344 -14.97 33.73 10.42
CA LYS A 344 -13.76 34.51 10.12
C LYS A 344 -12.50 33.83 10.65
N HIS A 345 -12.51 33.38 11.91
CA HIS A 345 -11.38 32.73 12.53
C HIS A 345 -11.11 31.34 11.89
N GLN A 346 -12.16 30.58 11.55
CA GLN A 346 -12.03 29.30 10.84
C GLN A 346 -11.47 29.50 9.41
N LEU A 347 -11.85 30.57 8.72
CA LEU A 347 -11.28 30.89 7.41
C LEU A 347 -9.79 31.28 7.51
N ALA A 348 -9.41 32.03 8.56
CA ALA A 348 -8.01 32.34 8.85
C ALA A 348 -7.20 31.10 9.23
N GLU A 349 -7.78 30.15 9.97
CA GLU A 349 -7.19 28.84 10.24
C GLU A 349 -6.91 28.07 8.93
N LYS A 350 -7.88 27.99 8.01
CA LYS A 350 -7.71 27.34 6.71
C LYS A 350 -6.64 28.00 5.84
N GLN A 351 -6.45 29.33 5.96
CA GLN A 351 -5.31 29.97 5.30
C GLN A 351 -3.98 29.47 5.86
N LYS A 352 -3.85 29.35 7.19
CA LYS A 352 -2.63 28.80 7.82
C LYS A 352 -2.39 27.34 7.41
N THR A 353 -3.45 26.56 7.22
CA THR A 353 -3.34 25.19 6.69
C THR A 353 -2.74 25.16 5.27
N ILE A 354 -3.13 26.11 4.40
CA ILE A 354 -2.51 26.27 3.07
C ILE A 354 -1.03 26.63 3.19
N ASP A 355 -0.70 27.56 4.08
CA ASP A 355 0.69 28.01 4.29
C ASP A 355 1.55 26.84 4.82
N GLN A 356 1.01 26.01 5.74
CA GLN A 356 1.66 24.79 6.21
C GLN A 356 1.86 23.76 5.08
N ALA A 357 0.84 23.55 4.23
CA ALA A 357 0.94 22.64 3.10
C ALA A 357 2.01 23.10 2.09
N ASN A 358 2.11 24.40 1.82
CA ASN A 358 3.16 24.97 0.97
C ASN A 358 4.57 24.78 1.58
N ASN A 359 4.72 24.96 2.89
CA ASN A 359 5.99 24.70 3.55
C ASN A 359 6.37 23.23 3.45
N SER A 360 5.41 22.32 3.70
CA SER A 360 5.63 20.87 3.54
C SER A 360 6.01 20.48 2.10
N LEU A 361 5.43 21.12 1.09
CA LEU A 361 5.82 20.91 -0.31
C LEU A 361 7.28 21.31 -0.53
N ARG A 362 7.71 22.47 -0.04
CA ARG A 362 9.11 22.93 -0.15
C ARG A 362 10.07 21.98 0.56
N ASP A 363 9.69 21.47 1.72
CA ASP A 363 10.49 20.49 2.46
C ASP A 363 10.63 19.18 1.69
N VAL A 364 9.55 18.69 1.08
CA VAL A 364 9.60 17.50 0.21
C VAL A 364 10.51 17.73 -1.00
N GLU A 365 10.39 18.88 -1.68
CA GLU A 365 11.24 19.25 -2.83
C GLU A 365 12.73 19.30 -2.42
N ASN A 366 13.06 19.92 -1.29
CA ASN A 366 14.42 19.99 -0.76
C ASN A 366 14.96 18.59 -0.40
N ASN A 367 14.16 17.77 0.29
CA ASN A 367 14.57 16.42 0.66
C ASN A 367 14.85 15.55 -0.57
N VAL A 368 14.01 15.64 -1.61
CA VAL A 368 14.23 14.95 -2.88
C VAL A 368 15.54 15.41 -3.53
N MET A 369 15.82 16.71 -3.58
CA MET A 369 17.08 17.22 -4.15
C MET A 369 18.32 16.74 -3.38
N ILE A 370 18.23 16.65 -2.05
CA ILE A 370 19.29 16.12 -1.19
C ILE A 370 19.45 14.61 -1.45
N GLU A 371 18.37 13.87 -1.48
CA GLU A 371 18.37 12.42 -1.72
C GLU A 371 19.00 12.08 -3.07
N VAL A 372 18.58 12.71 -4.17
CA VAL A 372 19.15 12.50 -5.50
C VAL A 372 20.67 12.77 -5.50
N GLY A 373 21.11 13.86 -4.87
CA GLY A 373 22.54 14.17 -4.75
C GLY A 373 23.32 13.13 -3.94
N SER A 374 22.74 12.61 -2.85
CA SER A 374 23.34 11.56 -2.06
C SER A 374 23.44 10.25 -2.85
N ARG A 375 22.31 9.79 -3.43
CA ARG A 375 22.27 8.52 -4.19
C ARG A 375 23.18 8.51 -5.41
N MET A 376 23.35 9.65 -6.06
CA MET A 376 24.32 9.79 -7.15
C MET A 376 25.77 9.61 -6.67
N ARG A 377 26.15 10.23 -5.54
CA ARG A 377 27.48 10.05 -4.95
C ARG A 377 27.69 8.61 -4.49
N ASP A 378 26.68 7.99 -3.85
CA ASP A 378 26.73 6.59 -3.42
C ASP A 378 26.98 5.66 -4.62
N LEU A 379 26.30 5.90 -5.76
CA LEU A 379 26.48 5.14 -6.98
C LEU A 379 27.89 5.33 -7.58
N GLN A 380 28.39 6.56 -7.61
CA GLN A 380 29.76 6.85 -8.08
C GLN A 380 30.82 6.14 -7.20
N GLN A 381 30.64 6.19 -5.88
CA GLN A 381 31.51 5.49 -4.93
C GLN A 381 31.44 3.97 -5.12
N ALA A 382 30.23 3.40 -5.26
CA ALA A 382 30.03 1.97 -5.48
C ALA A 382 30.66 1.49 -6.80
N ALA A 383 30.56 2.26 -7.88
CA ALA A 383 31.20 1.97 -9.15
C ALA A 383 32.73 1.93 -9.02
N GLN A 384 33.32 2.89 -8.31
CA GLN A 384 34.77 2.90 -8.05
C GLN A 384 35.19 1.71 -7.16
N THR A 385 34.43 1.40 -6.12
CA THR A 385 34.67 0.24 -5.23
C THR A 385 34.65 -1.06 -6.02
N LEU A 386 33.66 -1.24 -6.91
CA LEU A 386 33.56 -2.41 -7.79
C LEU A 386 34.78 -2.56 -8.70
N ARG A 387 35.23 -1.45 -9.30
CA ARG A 387 36.44 -1.46 -10.15
C ARG A 387 37.69 -1.92 -9.39
N VAL A 388 37.89 -1.41 -8.18
CA VAL A 388 39.03 -1.79 -7.32
C VAL A 388 38.91 -3.25 -6.87
N ALA A 389 37.72 -3.70 -6.46
CA ALA A 389 37.49 -5.08 -6.03
C ALA A 389 37.72 -6.09 -7.20
N LYS A 390 37.30 -5.74 -8.42
CA LYS A 390 37.55 -6.56 -9.61
C LYS A 390 39.04 -6.73 -9.88
N LEU A 391 39.82 -5.65 -9.86
CA LEU A 391 41.27 -5.70 -10.06
C LEU A 391 41.95 -6.52 -8.96
N ARG A 392 41.54 -6.37 -7.70
CA ARG A 392 42.04 -7.18 -6.57
C ARG A 392 41.77 -8.65 -6.76
N GLN A 393 40.56 -9.02 -7.22
CA GLN A 393 40.17 -10.39 -7.50
C GLN A 393 41.03 -11.01 -8.62
N GLU A 394 41.22 -10.28 -9.73
CA GLU A 394 42.07 -10.71 -10.85
C GLU A 394 43.51 -10.95 -10.41
N THR A 395 44.06 -10.02 -9.59
CA THR A 395 45.40 -10.15 -9.02
C THR A 395 45.54 -11.36 -8.10
N ALA A 396 44.56 -11.58 -7.21
CA ALA A 396 44.55 -12.71 -6.29
C ALA A 396 44.44 -14.05 -7.01
N ARG A 397 43.62 -14.14 -8.07
CA ARG A 397 43.53 -15.35 -8.93
C ARG A 397 44.84 -15.67 -9.61
N GLU A 398 45.53 -14.67 -10.16
CA GLU A 398 46.82 -14.90 -10.79
C GLU A 398 47.90 -15.31 -9.78
N ASN A 399 47.97 -14.65 -8.60
CA ASN A 399 48.85 -15.06 -7.51
C ASN A 399 48.61 -16.50 -7.06
N MET A 400 47.32 -16.91 -6.90
CA MET A 400 47.00 -18.31 -6.57
C MET A 400 47.44 -19.29 -7.63
N ARG A 401 47.23 -18.94 -8.92
CA ARG A 401 47.67 -19.77 -10.03
C ARG A 401 49.20 -20.00 -10.00
N VAL A 402 49.96 -18.91 -9.77
CA VAL A 402 51.45 -18.96 -9.68
C VAL A 402 51.90 -19.76 -8.47
N SER A 403 51.30 -19.50 -7.26
CA SER A 403 51.65 -20.21 -6.02
C SER A 403 51.38 -21.68 -6.11
N LEU A 404 50.24 -22.08 -6.68
CA LEU A 404 49.91 -23.52 -6.88
C LEU A 404 50.87 -24.21 -7.85
N ASN A 405 51.28 -23.56 -8.92
CA ASN A 405 52.24 -24.13 -9.86
C ASN A 405 53.64 -24.29 -9.23
N LYS A 406 54.09 -23.34 -8.41
CA LYS A 406 55.35 -23.44 -7.65
C LYS A 406 55.31 -24.58 -6.64
N TYR A 407 54.18 -24.74 -5.93
CA TYR A 407 54.01 -25.84 -4.98
C TYR A 407 54.08 -27.22 -5.61
N LYS A 408 53.50 -27.38 -6.81
CA LYS A 408 53.57 -28.65 -7.57
C LYS A 408 55.00 -29.06 -7.92
N VAL A 409 55.95 -28.13 -8.00
CA VAL A 409 57.37 -28.39 -8.27
C VAL A 409 58.23 -28.20 -7.02
N VAL A 410 57.62 -28.17 -5.83
CA VAL A 410 58.28 -28.04 -4.51
C VAL A 410 59.11 -26.73 -4.38
N ALA A 411 58.73 -25.70 -5.09
CA ALA A 411 59.43 -24.42 -5.11
C ALA A 411 58.80 -23.34 -4.20
N THR A 412 57.82 -23.68 -3.36
CA THR A 412 57.20 -22.83 -2.34
C THR A 412 56.67 -23.64 -1.17
N LEU A 413 56.50 -23.01 -0.01
CA LEU A 413 55.97 -23.68 1.19
C LEU A 413 54.48 -23.91 1.09
N PHE A 414 53.99 -24.92 1.79
CA PHE A 414 52.56 -25.21 1.95
C PHE A 414 51.80 -24.02 2.58
N SER A 415 52.40 -23.40 3.60
CA SER A 415 51.84 -22.17 4.23
C SER A 415 51.59 -21.02 3.24
N ASP A 416 52.43 -20.89 2.22
CA ASP A 416 52.29 -19.82 1.22
C ASP A 416 51.09 -20.07 0.32
N VAL A 417 50.82 -21.35 -0.03
CA VAL A 417 49.62 -21.75 -0.79
C VAL A 417 48.35 -21.47 0.01
N LEU A 418 48.32 -21.83 1.29
CA LEU A 418 47.19 -21.56 2.18
C LEU A 418 46.93 -20.07 2.34
N GLN A 419 47.99 -19.27 2.51
CA GLN A 419 47.88 -17.81 2.60
C GLN A 419 47.35 -17.20 1.29
N THR A 420 47.83 -17.69 0.15
CA THR A 420 47.37 -17.18 -1.16
C THR A 420 45.92 -17.58 -1.42
N GLN A 421 45.51 -18.78 -0.99
CA GLN A 421 44.10 -19.22 -1.06
C GLN A 421 43.19 -18.38 -0.17
N ALA A 422 43.61 -18.06 1.04
CA ALA A 422 42.85 -17.16 1.92
C ALA A 422 42.72 -15.77 1.29
N THR A 423 43.77 -15.24 0.69
CA THR A 423 43.74 -13.94 -0.02
C THR A 423 42.77 -13.97 -1.22
N LEU A 424 42.73 -15.07 -1.97
CA LEU A 424 41.78 -15.26 -3.07
C LEU A 424 40.33 -15.30 -2.56
N ALA A 425 40.07 -16.05 -1.49
CA ALA A 425 38.73 -16.15 -0.88
C ALA A 425 38.24 -14.77 -0.41
N ASP A 426 39.11 -14.00 0.26
CA ASP A 426 38.80 -12.64 0.67
C ASP A 426 38.52 -11.70 -0.53
N ALA A 427 39.33 -11.83 -1.60
CA ALA A 427 39.15 -11.02 -2.81
C ALA A 427 37.86 -11.36 -3.56
N ASP A 428 37.49 -12.65 -3.63
CA ASP A 428 36.24 -13.11 -4.22
C ASP A 428 35.03 -12.59 -3.40
N TYR A 429 35.08 -12.66 -2.07
CA TYR A 429 34.06 -12.12 -1.19
C TYR A 429 33.89 -10.61 -1.37
N GLU A 430 34.98 -9.84 -1.37
CA GLU A 430 34.95 -8.38 -1.54
C GLU A 430 34.43 -7.99 -2.94
N TYR A 431 34.75 -8.75 -3.98
CA TYR A 431 34.19 -8.53 -5.32
C TYR A 431 32.67 -8.74 -5.34
N GLN A 432 32.18 -9.85 -4.78
CA GLN A 432 30.74 -10.13 -4.73
C GLN A 432 29.99 -9.08 -3.91
N LYS A 433 30.57 -8.64 -2.81
CA LYS A 433 30.02 -7.56 -1.97
C LYS A 433 29.98 -6.22 -2.71
N ALA A 434 31.04 -5.88 -3.43
CA ALA A 434 31.11 -4.65 -4.21
C ALA A 434 30.13 -4.66 -5.40
N LEU A 435 29.93 -5.80 -6.03
CA LEU A 435 28.96 -5.99 -7.11
C LEU A 435 27.52 -5.79 -6.61
N LEU A 436 27.16 -6.40 -5.49
CA LEU A 436 25.87 -6.17 -4.85
C LEU A 436 25.69 -4.69 -4.46
N GLY A 437 26.74 -4.09 -3.87
CA GLY A 437 26.74 -2.67 -3.50
C GLY A 437 26.47 -1.75 -4.69
N PHE A 438 27.11 -2.02 -5.84
CA PHE A 438 26.89 -1.26 -7.05
C PHE A 438 25.46 -1.38 -7.59
N TRP A 439 24.94 -2.60 -7.73
CA TRP A 439 23.58 -2.80 -8.23
C TRP A 439 22.52 -2.23 -7.28
N THR A 440 22.74 -2.35 -5.97
CA THR A 440 21.87 -1.72 -4.96
C THR A 440 21.88 -0.20 -5.07
N ALA A 441 23.08 0.42 -5.14
CA ALA A 441 23.21 1.87 -5.30
C ALA A 441 22.57 2.37 -6.60
N LYS A 442 22.68 1.59 -7.69
CA LYS A 442 22.04 1.90 -8.96
C LYS A 442 20.51 1.88 -8.84
N ALA A 443 19.93 0.86 -8.22
CA ALA A 443 18.49 0.75 -8.00
C ALA A 443 17.96 1.90 -7.12
N GLU A 444 18.68 2.26 -6.04
CA GLU A 444 18.34 3.39 -5.17
C GLU A 444 18.41 4.73 -5.93
N TYR A 445 19.43 4.92 -6.78
CA TYR A 445 19.52 6.11 -7.62
C TYR A 445 18.39 6.20 -8.64
N GLU A 446 18.08 5.10 -9.35
CA GLU A 446 16.97 5.03 -10.30
C GLU A 446 15.63 5.39 -9.62
N LYS A 447 15.37 4.85 -8.43
CA LYS A 447 14.21 5.22 -7.61
C LYS A 447 14.21 6.71 -7.25
N SER A 448 15.37 7.25 -6.83
CA SER A 448 15.49 8.65 -6.39
C SER A 448 15.19 9.67 -7.49
N ILE A 449 15.40 9.33 -8.74
CA ILE A 449 15.08 10.18 -9.91
C ILE A 449 13.68 9.90 -10.49
N GLY A 450 12.91 9.00 -9.87
CA GLY A 450 11.54 8.72 -10.28
C GLY A 450 11.38 7.76 -11.45
N LEU A 451 12.40 6.95 -11.78
CA LEU A 451 12.26 5.90 -12.80
C LEU A 451 11.33 4.79 -12.29
N GLU A 452 10.38 4.39 -13.13
CA GLU A 452 9.35 3.40 -12.81
C GLU A 452 9.78 1.95 -13.14
N LYS A 453 10.93 1.76 -13.81
CA LYS A 453 11.44 0.44 -14.24
C LYS A 453 12.94 0.32 -14.01
#